data_180084e4f85fa4990bae9916d0189778
#
_entry.id   180084e4f85fa4990bae9916d0189778
#
_cell.length_a   1.000
_cell.length_b   1.000
_cell.length_c   1.000
_cell.angle_alpha   90.00
_cell.angle_beta   90.00
_cell.angle_gamma   90.00
#
_symmetry.space_group_name_H-M   'P 1'
#
loop_
_entity.id
_entity.type
_entity.pdbx_description
1 polymer ?
#
loop_
_entity_poly.entity_id
_entity_poly.type
_entity_poly.pdbx_seq_one_letter_code
_entity_poly.pdbx_strand_id
1 'polypeptide(L)'
;MVKSKLTAVVFSMIAIVTLILVIALNNRETKQNNHSKVSQYTQNQVVTLFMHGYGGSENSEKFMVNQAVKKGVTKDVITAKVAQNGEVTFDGHLDKNSKNPIVKVEFENNQNGDFNENARWIKNVLTQLKSQYGIKQFNFVAHSMGNMSFAYYMKNYGGDKQLPRLQKQVNIAGTFNGVLHCLLYTSDAADE
;
A
#
# COMPACT_ATOMS: atom_id res chain seq x y z
N MET A 1 26.66 24.76 63.55
CA MET A 1 26.20 23.47 62.95
C MET A 1 24.81 23.52 62.32
N VAL A 2 23.84 24.28 62.82
CA VAL A 2 22.44 24.32 62.25
C VAL A 2 22.41 25.05 60.87
N LYS A 3 23.11 26.14 60.69
CA LYS A 3 23.12 26.91 59.39
C LYS A 3 23.68 26.13 58.19
N SER A 4 24.67 25.24 58.40
CA SER A 4 25.23 24.43 57.28
C SER A 4 24.28 23.32 56.83
N LYS A 5 23.49 22.75 57.73
CA LYS A 5 22.47 21.74 57.39
C LYS A 5 21.29 22.34 56.60
N LEU A 6 20.89 23.57 56.98
CA LEU A 6 19.80 24.27 56.28
C LEU A 6 20.22 24.67 54.86
N THR A 7 21.47 25.12 54.68
CA THR A 7 21.99 25.42 53.31
C THR A 7 22.02 24.17 52.43
N ALA A 8 22.48 23.02 52.94
CA ALA A 8 22.52 21.78 52.18
C ALA A 8 21.11 21.30 51.78
N VAL A 9 20.11 21.47 52.64
CA VAL A 9 18.70 21.10 52.33
C VAL A 9 18.15 22.01 51.22
N VAL A 10 18.41 23.33 51.30
CA VAL A 10 17.96 24.27 50.27
C VAL A 10 18.61 23.97 48.89
N PHE A 11 19.91 23.69 48.84
CA PHE A 11 20.55 23.28 47.59
C PHE A 11 20.02 21.98 47.01
N SER A 12 19.71 20.99 47.87
CA SER A 12 19.10 19.73 47.47
C SER A 12 17.70 19.93 46.87
N MET A 13 16.88 20.78 47.49
CA MET A 13 15.55 21.11 46.96
C MET A 13 15.61 21.83 45.61
N ILE A 14 16.53 22.77 45.43
CA ILE A 14 16.72 23.47 44.17
C ILE A 14 17.16 22.48 43.06
N ALA A 15 18.07 21.56 43.39
CA ALA A 15 18.53 20.55 42.45
C ALA A 15 17.38 19.60 42.01
N ILE A 16 16.49 19.22 42.93
CA ILE A 16 15.32 18.40 42.62
C ILE A 16 14.32 19.16 41.75
N VAL A 17 14.05 20.42 42.05
CA VAL A 17 13.12 21.25 41.28
C VAL A 17 13.65 21.47 39.86
N THR A 18 14.95 21.72 39.68
CA THR A 18 15.56 21.88 38.36
C THR A 18 15.50 20.57 37.59
N LEU A 19 15.76 19.42 38.20
CA LEU A 19 15.67 18.12 37.54
C LEU A 19 14.22 17.82 37.06
N ILE A 20 13.21 18.12 37.90
CA ILE A 20 11.80 17.96 37.54
C ILE A 20 11.46 18.88 36.35
N LEU A 21 11.95 20.12 36.36
CA LEU A 21 11.72 21.07 35.27
C LEU A 21 12.34 20.59 33.95
N VAL A 22 13.56 20.08 33.99
CA VAL A 22 14.24 19.51 32.81
C VAL A 22 13.49 18.30 32.26
N ILE A 23 13.04 17.39 33.15
CA ILE A 23 12.23 16.24 32.72
C ILE A 23 10.90 16.69 32.11
N ALA A 24 10.24 17.70 32.71
CA ALA A 24 8.99 18.23 32.18
C ALA A 24 9.18 18.93 30.80
N LEU A 25 10.27 19.64 30.61
CA LEU A 25 10.62 20.27 29.32
C LEU A 25 10.94 19.22 28.27
N ASN A 26 11.77 18.22 28.56
CA ASN A 26 12.07 17.12 27.65
C ASN A 26 10.81 16.33 27.28
N ASN A 27 9.90 16.10 28.22
CA ASN A 27 8.62 15.43 27.95
C ASN A 27 7.68 16.29 27.10
N ARG A 28 7.76 17.63 27.19
CA ARG A 28 7.02 18.53 26.30
C ARG A 28 7.58 18.51 24.87
N GLU A 29 8.89 18.54 24.71
CA GLU A 29 9.52 18.42 23.38
C GLU A 29 9.24 17.08 22.73
N THR A 30 9.25 15.98 23.50
CA THR A 30 8.91 14.63 22.99
C THR A 30 7.44 14.55 22.58
N LYS A 31 6.51 15.16 23.34
CA LYS A 31 5.11 15.25 22.96
C LYS A 31 4.88 16.16 21.77
N GLN A 32 5.59 17.27 21.65
CA GLN A 32 5.47 18.20 20.53
C GLN A 32 6.05 17.59 19.23
N ASN A 33 7.14 16.84 19.31
CA ASN A 33 7.69 16.09 18.20
C ASN A 33 6.81 14.91 17.76
N ASN A 34 6.02 14.32 18.67
CA ASN A 34 5.03 13.30 18.33
C ASN A 34 3.74 13.89 17.74
N HIS A 35 3.38 15.14 18.05
CA HIS A 35 2.24 15.83 17.44
C HIS A 35 2.55 16.47 16.09
N SER A 36 3.80 16.71 15.76
CA SER A 36 4.22 17.37 14.50
C SER A 36 4.66 16.42 13.39
N LYS A 37 4.51 15.10 13.53
CA LYS A 37 4.42 14.23 12.35
C LYS A 37 3.02 14.33 11.73
N VAL A 38 2.63 15.55 11.35
CA VAL A 38 1.68 15.73 10.27
C VAL A 38 2.21 14.88 9.12
N SER A 39 1.43 13.91 8.69
CA SER A 39 1.83 12.99 7.63
C SER A 39 2.41 13.80 6.48
N GLN A 40 3.69 13.57 6.16
CA GLN A 40 4.37 14.17 5.02
C GLN A 40 3.65 13.85 3.71
N TYR A 41 2.69 12.93 3.76
CA TYR A 41 1.95 12.41 2.63
C TYR A 41 0.50 12.85 2.68
N THR A 42 -0.06 13.19 1.51
CA THR A 42 -1.49 13.45 1.36
C THR A 42 -2.27 12.23 1.82
N GLN A 43 -3.18 12.43 2.77
CA GLN A 43 -4.04 11.38 3.32
C GLN A 43 -5.36 11.35 2.56
N ASN A 44 -5.66 10.24 1.88
CA ASN A 44 -6.90 10.05 1.13
C ASN A 44 -7.37 8.59 1.18
N GLN A 45 -8.52 8.30 0.58
CA GLN A 45 -9.08 6.95 0.52
C GLN A 45 -8.81 6.25 -0.83
N VAL A 46 -7.89 6.79 -1.64
CA VAL A 46 -7.46 6.12 -2.87
C VAL A 46 -6.63 4.90 -2.51
N VAL A 47 -7.11 3.72 -2.85
CA VAL A 47 -6.37 2.47 -2.63
C VAL A 47 -5.24 2.34 -3.65
N THR A 48 -4.09 1.82 -3.24
CA THR A 48 -3.01 1.45 -4.17
C THR A 48 -2.93 -0.07 -4.26
N LEU A 49 -3.23 -0.60 -5.45
CA LEU A 49 -3.06 -2.02 -5.75
C LEU A 49 -1.62 -2.28 -6.20
N PHE A 50 -1.01 -3.32 -5.64
CA PHE A 50 0.28 -3.86 -6.08
C PHE A 50 0.08 -5.21 -6.74
N MET A 51 0.61 -5.40 -7.94
CA MET A 51 0.42 -6.58 -8.76
C MET A 51 1.75 -7.20 -9.17
N HIS A 52 1.96 -8.46 -8.82
CA HIS A 52 3.15 -9.24 -9.16
C HIS A 52 3.25 -9.58 -10.66
N GLY A 53 4.44 -10.02 -11.08
CA GLY A 53 4.72 -10.59 -12.40
C GLY A 53 4.48 -12.09 -12.47
N TYR A 54 4.91 -12.70 -13.58
CA TYR A 54 4.80 -14.14 -13.84
C TYR A 54 5.49 -14.96 -12.72
N GLY A 55 4.79 -15.96 -12.19
CA GLY A 55 5.29 -16.80 -11.11
C GLY A 55 5.50 -16.08 -9.78
N GLY A 56 5.08 -14.81 -9.67
CA GLY A 56 5.20 -14.03 -8.44
C GLY A 56 4.09 -14.32 -7.42
N SER A 57 4.14 -13.63 -6.30
CA SER A 57 3.15 -13.70 -5.23
C SER A 57 2.96 -12.34 -4.57
N GLU A 58 2.13 -12.25 -3.55
CA GLU A 58 1.98 -11.08 -2.70
C GLU A 58 3.30 -10.58 -2.07
N ASN A 59 4.34 -11.43 -2.04
CA ASN A 59 5.65 -11.10 -1.49
C ASN A 59 6.57 -10.38 -2.49
N SER A 60 6.24 -10.39 -3.79
CA SER A 60 7.05 -9.75 -4.83
C SER A 60 7.24 -8.26 -4.58
N GLU A 61 6.20 -7.58 -4.09
CA GLU A 61 6.22 -6.14 -3.80
C GLU A 61 6.42 -5.83 -2.31
N LYS A 62 6.70 -6.86 -1.48
CA LYS A 62 6.81 -6.74 0.00
C LYS A 62 7.78 -5.65 0.44
N PHE A 63 8.91 -5.48 -0.25
CA PHE A 63 9.87 -4.43 0.08
C PHE A 63 9.25 -3.04 -0.06
N MET A 64 8.58 -2.75 -1.18
CA MET A 64 7.95 -1.45 -1.44
C MET A 64 6.83 -1.16 -0.46
N VAL A 65 5.97 -2.15 -0.22
CA VAL A 65 4.86 -2.05 0.73
C VAL A 65 5.37 -1.80 2.16
N ASN A 66 6.39 -2.55 2.60
CA ASN A 66 6.99 -2.36 3.92
C ASN A 66 7.65 -0.98 4.06
N GLN A 67 8.27 -0.45 3.00
CA GLN A 67 8.82 0.92 3.03
C GLN A 67 7.71 1.97 3.15
N ALA A 68 6.58 1.80 2.47
CA ALA A 68 5.43 2.69 2.60
C ALA A 68 4.89 2.70 4.04
N VAL A 69 4.74 1.53 4.66
CA VAL A 69 4.32 1.40 6.06
C VAL A 69 5.36 2.04 7.00
N LYS A 70 6.65 1.70 6.85
CA LYS A 70 7.73 2.22 7.69
C LYS A 70 7.83 3.75 7.64
N LYS A 71 7.55 4.34 6.47
CA LYS A 71 7.57 5.80 6.28
C LYS A 71 6.25 6.47 6.68
N GLY A 72 5.25 5.74 7.15
CA GLY A 72 3.98 6.29 7.62
C GLY A 72 3.06 6.76 6.50
N VAL A 73 3.22 6.26 5.27
CA VAL A 73 2.29 6.50 4.15
C VAL A 73 0.93 5.90 4.48
N THR A 74 0.94 4.67 4.97
CA THR A 74 -0.24 3.92 5.41
C THR A 74 0.11 2.98 6.56
N LYS A 75 -0.92 2.53 7.28
CA LYS A 75 -0.88 1.39 8.21
C LYS A 75 -1.82 0.26 7.75
N ASP A 76 -2.61 0.51 6.72
CA ASP A 76 -3.71 -0.33 6.29
C ASP A 76 -3.28 -1.10 5.03
N VAL A 77 -2.88 -2.36 5.21
CA VAL A 77 -2.40 -3.25 4.14
C VAL A 77 -3.18 -4.55 4.23
N ILE A 78 -3.77 -4.97 3.11
CA ILE A 78 -4.44 -6.26 2.96
C ILE A 78 -3.94 -6.99 1.73
N THR A 79 -4.24 -8.29 1.63
CA THR A 79 -4.01 -9.10 0.43
C THR A 79 -5.33 -9.51 -0.20
N ALA A 80 -5.49 -9.25 -1.50
CA ALA A 80 -6.57 -9.80 -2.30
C ALA A 80 -6.07 -11.08 -2.98
N LYS A 81 -6.57 -12.23 -2.55
CA LYS A 81 -6.27 -13.54 -3.14
C LYS A 81 -7.35 -13.87 -4.14
N VAL A 82 -6.94 -14.18 -5.37
CA VAL A 82 -7.83 -14.50 -6.48
C VAL A 82 -7.65 -15.96 -6.86
N ALA A 83 -8.68 -16.75 -6.62
CA ALA A 83 -8.72 -18.15 -7.00
C ALA A 83 -8.79 -18.32 -8.54
N GLN A 84 -8.50 -19.52 -9.04
CA GLN A 84 -8.51 -19.81 -10.48
C GLN A 84 -9.87 -19.53 -11.14
N ASN A 85 -10.97 -19.72 -10.41
CA ASN A 85 -12.32 -19.40 -10.90
C ASN A 85 -12.63 -17.87 -10.90
N GLY A 86 -11.72 -17.05 -10.36
CA GLY A 86 -11.86 -15.60 -10.23
C GLY A 86 -12.57 -15.15 -8.97
N GLU A 87 -12.84 -16.05 -8.02
CA GLU A 87 -13.32 -15.68 -6.69
C GLU A 87 -12.23 -14.91 -5.93
N VAL A 88 -12.64 -13.86 -5.22
CA VAL A 88 -11.71 -13.00 -4.48
C VAL A 88 -11.97 -13.11 -2.99
N THR A 89 -10.93 -13.36 -2.24
CA THR A 89 -10.94 -13.28 -0.76
C THR A 89 -9.94 -12.27 -0.29
N PHE A 90 -10.25 -11.57 0.82
CA PHE A 90 -9.32 -10.62 1.43
C PHE A 90 -8.72 -11.20 2.70
N ASP A 91 -7.39 -11.18 2.78
CA ASP A 91 -6.63 -11.44 3.99
C ASP A 91 -6.26 -10.10 4.63
N GLY A 92 -6.80 -9.84 5.82
CA GLY A 92 -6.78 -8.55 6.49
C GLY A 92 -8.11 -7.79 6.39
N HIS A 93 -8.15 -6.60 6.95
CA HIS A 93 -9.33 -5.74 6.98
C HIS A 93 -8.96 -4.29 6.71
N LEU A 94 -9.83 -3.57 5.99
CA LEU A 94 -9.74 -2.12 5.80
C LEU A 94 -10.91 -1.45 6.53
N ASP A 95 -10.59 -0.48 7.36
CA ASP A 95 -11.60 0.38 7.95
C ASP A 95 -12.15 1.37 6.91
N LYS A 96 -13.39 1.83 7.11
CA LYS A 96 -14.01 2.86 6.24
C LYS A 96 -13.21 4.16 6.16
N ASN A 97 -12.37 4.43 7.17
CA ASN A 97 -11.54 5.63 7.26
C ASN A 97 -10.05 5.35 6.99
N SER A 98 -9.73 4.16 6.46
CA SER A 98 -8.35 3.82 6.06
C SER A 98 -7.75 4.90 5.16
N LYS A 99 -6.50 5.27 5.45
CA LYS A 99 -5.77 6.31 4.72
C LYS A 99 -4.69 5.69 3.86
N ASN A 100 -4.70 6.04 2.56
CA ASN A 100 -3.79 5.50 1.56
C ASN A 100 -3.67 3.97 1.64
N PRO A 101 -4.79 3.21 1.72
CA PRO A 101 -4.73 1.78 1.92
C PRO A 101 -3.99 1.10 0.77
N ILE A 102 -3.29 0.00 1.08
CA ILE A 102 -2.59 -0.82 0.11
C ILE A 102 -3.26 -2.19 0.02
N VAL A 103 -3.45 -2.66 -1.20
CA VAL A 103 -3.92 -4.01 -1.51
C VAL A 103 -2.86 -4.71 -2.35
N LYS A 104 -2.28 -5.78 -1.81
CA LYS A 104 -1.45 -6.69 -2.59
C LYS A 104 -2.37 -7.65 -3.33
N VAL A 105 -2.22 -7.79 -4.63
CA VAL A 105 -3.03 -8.70 -5.45
C VAL A 105 -2.22 -9.96 -5.72
N GLU A 106 -2.77 -11.10 -5.34
CA GLU A 106 -2.18 -12.41 -5.55
C GLU A 106 -3.12 -13.29 -6.38
N PHE A 107 -2.64 -13.77 -7.50
CA PHE A 107 -3.35 -14.78 -8.31
C PHE A 107 -2.88 -16.17 -7.89
N GLU A 108 -3.83 -17.06 -7.58
CA GLU A 108 -3.52 -18.46 -7.32
C GLU A 108 -2.84 -19.11 -8.54
N ASN A 109 -3.37 -18.88 -9.74
CA ASN A 109 -2.69 -19.20 -10.98
C ASN A 109 -1.82 -18.01 -11.44
N ASN A 110 -0.67 -17.86 -10.79
CA ASN A 110 0.26 -16.75 -11.03
C ASN A 110 1.09 -16.88 -12.32
N GLN A 111 0.86 -17.93 -13.10
CA GLN A 111 1.47 -18.19 -14.40
C GLN A 111 0.45 -18.17 -15.54
N ASN A 112 -0.77 -17.69 -15.28
CA ASN A 112 -1.81 -17.64 -16.30
C ASN A 112 -1.43 -16.71 -17.45
N GLY A 113 -1.34 -17.28 -18.65
CA GLY A 113 -1.05 -16.55 -19.90
C GLY A 113 -2.28 -15.93 -20.57
N ASP A 114 -3.49 -16.23 -20.11
CA ASP A 114 -4.71 -15.59 -20.61
C ASP A 114 -4.90 -14.21 -19.96
N PHE A 115 -4.46 -13.18 -20.66
CA PHE A 115 -4.57 -11.81 -20.17
C PHE A 115 -6.01 -11.30 -20.11
N ASN A 116 -6.96 -11.85 -20.86
CA ASN A 116 -8.37 -11.51 -20.72
C ASN A 116 -8.93 -12.06 -19.41
N GLU A 117 -8.51 -13.25 -19.02
CA GLU A 117 -8.88 -13.83 -17.74
C GLU A 117 -8.23 -13.06 -16.59
N ASN A 118 -6.94 -12.75 -16.68
CA ASN A 118 -6.25 -11.91 -15.69
C ASN A 118 -6.94 -10.53 -15.52
N ALA A 119 -7.38 -9.93 -16.63
CA ALA A 119 -8.15 -8.69 -16.62
C ALA A 119 -9.49 -8.84 -15.90
N ARG A 120 -10.19 -9.96 -16.10
CA ARG A 120 -11.41 -10.29 -15.38
C ARG A 120 -11.16 -10.44 -13.88
N TRP A 121 -10.06 -11.06 -13.48
CA TRP A 121 -9.67 -11.19 -12.08
C TRP A 121 -9.39 -9.83 -11.42
N ILE A 122 -8.68 -8.94 -12.10
CA ILE A 122 -8.48 -7.55 -11.64
C ILE A 122 -9.82 -6.82 -11.48
N LYS A 123 -10.74 -6.98 -12.45
CA LYS A 123 -12.09 -6.44 -12.35
C LYS A 123 -12.82 -6.95 -11.09
N ASN A 124 -12.72 -8.24 -10.80
CA ASN A 124 -13.37 -8.84 -9.63
C ASN A 124 -12.82 -8.25 -8.33
N VAL A 125 -11.49 -8.08 -8.22
CA VAL A 125 -10.86 -7.40 -7.07
C VAL A 125 -11.42 -5.99 -6.89
N LEU A 126 -11.45 -5.19 -7.95
CA LEU A 126 -11.96 -3.80 -7.89
C LEU A 126 -13.45 -3.73 -7.59
N THR A 127 -14.24 -4.67 -8.12
CA THR A 127 -15.67 -4.80 -7.81
C THR A 127 -15.89 -5.07 -6.33
N GLN A 128 -15.14 -5.99 -5.75
CA GLN A 128 -15.26 -6.32 -4.33
C GLN A 128 -14.73 -5.20 -3.41
N LEU A 129 -13.62 -4.54 -3.78
CA LEU A 129 -13.14 -3.38 -3.05
C LEU A 129 -14.19 -2.25 -3.01
N LYS A 130 -14.90 -2.04 -4.12
CA LYS A 130 -16.00 -1.07 -4.17
C LYS A 130 -17.17 -1.51 -3.28
N SER A 131 -17.62 -2.76 -3.38
CA SER A 131 -18.81 -3.24 -2.66
C SER A 131 -18.57 -3.35 -1.15
N GLN A 132 -17.41 -3.86 -0.72
CA GLN A 132 -17.14 -4.13 0.70
C GLN A 132 -16.60 -2.89 1.43
N TYR A 133 -15.75 -2.09 0.77
CA TYR A 133 -15.03 -0.97 1.41
C TYR A 133 -15.39 0.40 0.85
N GLY A 134 -16.28 0.47 -0.16
CA GLY A 134 -16.71 1.73 -0.75
C GLY A 134 -15.63 2.44 -1.58
N ILE A 135 -14.61 1.72 -2.03
CA ILE A 135 -13.49 2.26 -2.83
C ILE A 135 -14.02 2.77 -4.16
N LYS A 136 -13.76 4.04 -4.46
CA LYS A 136 -14.18 4.72 -5.69
C LYS A 136 -13.03 5.04 -6.66
N GLN A 137 -11.81 5.05 -6.15
CA GLN A 137 -10.61 5.42 -6.89
C GLN A 137 -9.45 4.53 -6.48
N PHE A 138 -8.55 4.25 -7.43
CA PHE A 138 -7.37 3.45 -7.15
C PHE A 138 -6.14 3.93 -7.92
N ASN A 139 -4.97 3.62 -7.37
CA ASN A 139 -3.70 3.61 -8.08
C ASN A 139 -3.33 2.16 -8.38
N PHE A 140 -2.54 1.94 -9.42
CA PHE A 140 -2.07 0.62 -9.79
C PHE A 140 -0.56 0.61 -9.97
N VAL A 141 0.11 -0.29 -9.28
CA VAL A 141 1.56 -0.53 -9.38
C VAL A 141 1.75 -1.97 -9.83
N ALA A 142 2.34 -2.17 -10.98
CA ALA A 142 2.52 -3.50 -11.54
C ALA A 142 3.97 -3.78 -11.91
N HIS A 143 4.39 -5.03 -11.74
CA HIS A 143 5.68 -5.53 -12.16
C HIS A 143 5.54 -6.53 -13.31
N SER A 144 6.43 -6.43 -14.33
CA SER A 144 6.56 -7.41 -15.44
C SER A 144 5.20 -7.75 -16.08
N MET A 145 4.80 -9.03 -16.10
CA MET A 145 3.53 -9.53 -16.65
C MET A 145 2.29 -8.84 -16.07
N GLY A 146 2.36 -8.38 -14.81
CA GLY A 146 1.25 -7.64 -14.19
C GLY A 146 0.86 -6.38 -14.96
N ASN A 147 1.81 -5.75 -15.66
CA ASN A 147 1.53 -4.60 -16.53
C ASN A 147 0.67 -4.98 -17.73
N MET A 148 0.94 -6.14 -18.34
CA MET A 148 0.15 -6.64 -19.47
C MET A 148 -1.26 -7.00 -19.02
N SER A 149 -1.39 -7.73 -17.89
CA SER A 149 -2.70 -8.05 -17.29
C SER A 149 -3.53 -6.79 -17.02
N PHE A 150 -2.88 -5.71 -16.55
CA PHE A 150 -3.56 -4.45 -16.32
C PHE A 150 -3.88 -3.69 -17.63
N ALA A 151 -3.04 -3.76 -18.64
CA ALA A 151 -3.34 -3.17 -19.94
C ALA A 151 -4.61 -3.81 -20.55
N TYR A 152 -4.76 -5.13 -20.44
CA TYR A 152 -5.98 -5.84 -20.84
C TYR A 152 -7.19 -5.45 -19.97
N TYR A 153 -7.00 -5.24 -18.67
CA TYR A 153 -8.05 -4.69 -17.81
C TYR A 153 -8.50 -3.30 -18.31
N MET A 154 -7.59 -2.41 -18.59
CA MET A 154 -7.92 -1.07 -19.10
C MET A 154 -8.60 -1.11 -20.46
N LYS A 155 -8.15 -1.99 -21.36
CA LYS A 155 -8.79 -2.22 -22.67
C LYS A 155 -10.23 -2.71 -22.51
N ASN A 156 -10.47 -3.68 -21.64
CA ASN A 156 -11.77 -4.37 -21.55
C ASN A 156 -12.75 -3.65 -20.62
N TYR A 157 -12.27 -3.01 -19.55
CA TYR A 157 -13.10 -2.50 -18.45
C TYR A 157 -12.77 -1.06 -18.04
N GLY A 158 -11.72 -0.43 -18.56
CA GLY A 158 -11.28 0.90 -18.14
C GLY A 158 -12.30 2.02 -18.34
N GLY A 159 -13.26 1.82 -19.26
CA GLY A 159 -14.38 2.74 -19.51
C GLY A 159 -15.63 2.49 -18.65
N ASP A 160 -15.67 1.43 -17.85
CA ASP A 160 -16.84 1.07 -17.05
C ASP A 160 -17.00 2.02 -15.85
N LYS A 161 -18.02 2.90 -15.90
CA LYS A 161 -18.34 3.87 -14.86
C LYS A 161 -18.82 3.21 -13.55
N GLN A 162 -19.15 1.93 -13.58
CA GLN A 162 -19.53 1.18 -12.38
C GLN A 162 -18.33 0.70 -11.58
N LEU A 163 -17.12 0.70 -12.14
CA LEU A 163 -15.90 0.31 -11.46
C LEU A 163 -15.19 1.51 -10.82
N PRO A 164 -14.31 1.28 -9.83
CA PRO A 164 -13.42 2.31 -9.32
C PRO A 164 -12.56 2.92 -10.43
N ARG A 165 -12.34 4.23 -10.35
CA ARG A 165 -11.60 4.97 -11.39
C ARG A 165 -10.10 4.96 -11.10
N LEU A 166 -9.29 4.61 -12.10
CA LEU A 166 -7.85 4.75 -12.05
C LEU A 166 -7.43 6.21 -11.87
N GLN A 167 -6.51 6.47 -10.93
CA GLN A 167 -5.90 7.78 -10.70
C GLN A 167 -4.48 7.85 -11.22
N LYS A 168 -3.65 6.86 -10.85
CA LYS A 168 -2.24 6.79 -11.23
C LYS A 168 -1.86 5.36 -11.54
N GLN A 169 -0.92 5.20 -12.45
CA GLN A 169 -0.32 3.92 -12.81
C GLN A 169 1.21 4.03 -12.72
N VAL A 170 1.85 3.00 -12.18
CA VAL A 170 3.30 2.84 -12.18
C VAL A 170 3.63 1.48 -12.79
N ASN A 171 4.43 1.49 -13.84
CA ASN A 171 4.86 0.29 -14.55
C ASN A 171 6.33 0.02 -14.21
N ILE A 172 6.58 -1.12 -13.58
CA ILE A 172 7.93 -1.58 -13.26
C ILE A 172 8.26 -2.73 -14.21
N ALA A 173 9.35 -2.60 -14.95
CA ALA A 173 9.77 -3.60 -15.95
C ALA A 173 8.60 -4.04 -16.84
N GLY A 174 7.86 -3.09 -17.42
CA GLY A 174 6.68 -3.35 -18.23
C GLY A 174 7.03 -4.13 -19.51
N THR A 175 6.34 -5.25 -19.71
CA THR A 175 6.55 -6.18 -20.85
C THR A 175 5.41 -6.05 -21.85
N PHE A 176 5.21 -4.84 -22.38
CA PHE A 176 4.06 -4.56 -23.28
C PHE A 176 4.19 -5.22 -24.66
N ASN A 177 5.40 -5.64 -25.05
CA ASN A 177 5.65 -6.37 -26.29
C ASN A 177 5.51 -7.91 -26.13
N GLY A 178 4.99 -8.37 -24.99
CA GLY A 178 4.80 -9.79 -24.69
C GLY A 178 5.73 -10.31 -23.61
N VAL A 179 5.45 -11.53 -23.14
CA VAL A 179 6.21 -12.24 -22.12
C VAL A 179 6.73 -13.52 -22.72
N LEU A 180 8.06 -13.72 -22.71
CA LEU A 180 8.66 -15.00 -23.08
C LEU A 180 8.03 -16.10 -22.24
N HIS A 181 7.61 -17.20 -22.88
CA HIS A 181 6.84 -18.32 -22.30
C HIS A 181 5.31 -18.09 -22.18
N CYS A 182 4.78 -16.94 -22.58
CA CYS A 182 3.34 -16.80 -22.75
C CYS A 182 2.97 -17.24 -24.18
N LEU A 183 2.52 -18.48 -24.33
CA LEU A 183 2.20 -19.09 -25.63
C LEU A 183 1.07 -18.40 -26.41
N LEU A 184 0.40 -17.42 -25.84
CA LEU A 184 -0.68 -16.67 -26.47
C LEU A 184 -0.23 -15.37 -27.14
N TYR A 185 1.04 -15.02 -27.05
CA TYR A 185 1.58 -13.90 -27.77
C TYR A 185 2.35 -14.39 -28.99
N THR A 186 1.62 -14.79 -30.00
CA THR A 186 2.16 -14.84 -31.36
C THR A 186 2.02 -13.43 -31.91
N SER A 187 3.13 -12.78 -32.19
CA SER A 187 3.16 -11.52 -32.90
C SER A 187 2.91 -11.78 -34.38
N ASP A 188 1.66 -12.01 -34.77
CA ASP A 188 1.28 -11.96 -36.20
C ASP A 188 1.29 -10.53 -36.73
N ALA A 189 1.71 -9.57 -35.92
CA ALA A 189 1.79 -8.16 -36.28
C ALA A 189 3.19 -7.70 -36.76
N ALA A 190 4.14 -8.61 -36.94
CA ALA A 190 5.50 -8.26 -37.36
C ALA A 190 5.81 -8.59 -38.83
N ASP A 191 4.84 -9.14 -39.58
CA ASP A 191 5.03 -9.56 -40.98
C ASP A 191 4.12 -8.81 -41.96
N GLU A 192 3.67 -7.59 -41.65
CA GLU A 192 3.08 -6.68 -42.65
C GLU A 192 3.87 -5.38 -42.75
#